data_216e42b0e667360206c54056701ad2ee
#
_entry.id   216e42b0e667360206c54056701ad2ee
#
_cell.length_a   1.000
_cell.length_b   1.000
_cell.length_c   1.000
_cell.angle_alpha   90.00
_cell.angle_beta   90.00
_cell.angle_gamma   90.00
#
_symmetry.space_group_name_H-M   'P 1'
#
loop_
_entity.id
_entity.type
_entity.pdbx_description
1 polymer ?
#
loop_
_entity_poly.entity_id
_entity_poly.type
_entity_poly.pdbx_seq_one_letter_code
_entity_poly.pdbx_strand_id
1 'polypeptide(L)'
;GGEDKADKADSIFLGAIGLPTIRHKDGTEICPHLRFREIFGLYAGVRPVKAYPNITNRLSNNLASKIDLVILRESTEGLFYSAAVHNRCPVDNDNEVQDIMRITRKTTEKLHDFAFKLARQRKSKGKIGKVTCVDKANVFRSQAFFRKIFDERKVNFHDINSDHCYVDAMALNLIRNPWEYD
;
A
#
# COMPACT_ATOMS: atom_id res chain seq x y z
N GLY A 1 -6.35 -11.57 -25.72
CA GLY A 1 -5.04 -11.09 -25.24
C GLY A 1 -4.70 -11.56 -23.82
N GLY A 2 -3.63 -11.02 -23.23
CA GLY A 2 -3.25 -11.36 -21.84
C GLY A 2 -4.30 -10.96 -20.80
N GLU A 3 -4.99 -9.86 -21.01
CA GLU A 3 -6.07 -9.38 -20.14
C GLU A 3 -7.26 -10.35 -20.11
N ASP A 4 -7.68 -10.87 -21.26
CA ASP A 4 -8.78 -11.84 -21.33
C ASP A 4 -8.46 -13.16 -20.64
N LYS A 5 -7.19 -13.56 -20.63
CA LYS A 5 -6.73 -14.76 -19.91
C LYS A 5 -6.70 -14.50 -18.40
N ALA A 6 -6.25 -13.30 -17.99
CA ALA A 6 -6.20 -12.89 -16.60
C ALA A 6 -7.61 -12.78 -15.99
N ASP A 7 -8.59 -12.26 -16.75
CA ASP A 7 -9.99 -12.13 -16.32
C ASP A 7 -10.66 -13.48 -16.01
N LYS A 8 -10.24 -14.53 -16.69
CA LYS A 8 -10.77 -15.91 -16.54
C LYS A 8 -10.01 -16.75 -15.52
N ALA A 9 -8.95 -16.23 -14.94
CA ALA A 9 -8.09 -16.97 -14.01
C ALA A 9 -8.51 -16.75 -12.56
N ASP A 10 -8.44 -17.78 -11.72
CA ASP A 10 -8.67 -17.67 -10.29
C ASP A 10 -7.58 -16.85 -9.58
N SER A 11 -6.37 -16.84 -10.13
CA SER A 11 -5.23 -16.05 -9.64
C SER A 11 -4.25 -15.75 -10.77
N ILE A 12 -3.49 -14.67 -10.59
CA ILE A 12 -2.47 -14.23 -11.54
C ILE A 12 -1.10 -14.29 -10.88
N PHE A 13 -0.20 -15.10 -11.40
CA PHE A 13 1.21 -15.07 -11.02
C PHE A 13 1.98 -14.24 -12.05
N LEU A 14 2.51 -13.09 -11.60
CA LEU A 14 3.19 -12.13 -12.45
C LEU A 14 4.69 -12.13 -12.10
N GLY A 15 5.53 -12.45 -13.08
CA GLY A 15 6.99 -12.35 -12.95
C GLY A 15 7.49 -10.90 -13.04
N ALA A 16 8.80 -10.73 -13.01
CA ALA A 16 9.45 -9.44 -13.25
C ALA A 16 9.13 -8.92 -14.65
N ILE A 17 8.75 -7.66 -14.73
CA ILE A 17 8.41 -6.95 -15.96
C ILE A 17 9.14 -5.61 -16.02
N GLY A 18 9.32 -5.13 -17.25
CA GLY A 18 9.97 -3.86 -17.54
C GLY A 18 11.41 -4.08 -18.05
N LEU A 19 11.58 -3.90 -19.35
CA LEU A 19 12.91 -3.74 -19.95
C LEU A 19 13.21 -2.24 -19.95
N PRO A 20 14.31 -1.77 -19.33
CA PRO A 20 14.64 -0.36 -19.25
C PRO A 20 14.76 0.34 -20.61
N THR A 21 15.06 -0.42 -21.65
CA THR A 21 15.23 0.06 -23.03
C THR A 21 13.91 0.15 -23.82
N ILE A 22 12.80 -0.44 -23.30
CA ILE A 22 11.50 -0.44 -23.98
C ILE A 22 10.54 0.41 -23.16
N ARG A 23 10.17 1.56 -23.73
CA ARG A 23 9.31 2.57 -23.10
C ARG A 23 8.24 3.06 -24.09
N HIS A 24 7.26 3.77 -23.56
CA HIS A 24 6.36 4.55 -24.40
C HIS A 24 7.10 5.68 -25.11
N LYS A 25 6.47 6.28 -26.15
CA LYS A 25 7.07 7.37 -26.93
C LYS A 25 7.41 8.61 -26.10
N ASP A 26 6.69 8.83 -25.01
CA ASP A 26 6.89 9.91 -24.05
C ASP A 26 7.98 9.61 -22.98
N GLY A 27 8.66 8.46 -23.10
CA GLY A 27 9.70 8.01 -22.18
C GLY A 27 9.19 7.31 -20.93
N THR A 28 7.87 7.21 -20.72
CA THR A 28 7.30 6.51 -19.57
C THR A 28 7.46 4.99 -19.68
N GLU A 29 7.45 4.33 -18.53
CA GLU A 29 7.63 2.88 -18.44
C GLU A 29 6.33 2.13 -18.81
N ILE A 30 6.46 1.02 -19.52
CA ILE A 30 5.31 0.13 -19.81
C ILE A 30 5.01 -0.70 -18.56
N CYS A 31 3.90 -0.39 -17.87
CA CYS A 31 3.55 -0.94 -16.56
C CYS A 31 2.25 -1.77 -16.60
N PRO A 32 2.22 -2.98 -17.19
CA PRO A 32 1.00 -3.81 -17.27
C PRO A 32 0.41 -4.13 -15.90
N HIS A 33 1.23 -4.25 -14.87
CA HIS A 33 0.79 -4.50 -13.51
C HIS A 33 -0.04 -3.36 -12.91
N LEU A 34 0.20 -2.10 -13.28
CA LEU A 34 -0.64 -0.98 -12.86
C LEU A 34 -2.01 -1.05 -13.53
N ARG A 35 -2.04 -1.39 -14.83
CA ARG A 35 -3.28 -1.61 -15.57
C ARG A 35 -4.12 -2.75 -14.99
N PHE A 36 -3.51 -3.87 -14.61
CA PHE A 36 -4.22 -4.97 -13.93
C PHE A 36 -4.81 -4.55 -12.59
N ARG A 37 -4.10 -3.74 -11.80
CA ARG A 37 -4.65 -3.20 -10.54
C ARG A 37 -5.92 -2.39 -10.78
N GLU A 38 -5.94 -1.57 -11.81
CA GLU A 38 -7.11 -0.75 -12.16
C GLU A 38 -8.27 -1.62 -12.68
N ILE A 39 -8.03 -2.47 -13.67
CA ILE A 39 -9.06 -3.31 -14.32
C ILE A 39 -9.71 -4.25 -13.30
N PHE A 40 -8.93 -4.92 -12.48
CA PHE A 40 -9.43 -5.91 -11.51
C PHE A 40 -9.69 -5.32 -10.12
N GLY A 41 -9.51 -4.02 -9.94
CA GLY A 41 -9.73 -3.35 -8.65
C GLY A 41 -8.86 -3.91 -7.51
N LEU A 42 -7.59 -4.23 -7.79
CA LEU A 42 -6.66 -4.82 -6.83
C LEU A 42 -6.14 -3.75 -5.86
N TYR A 43 -6.98 -3.36 -4.92
CA TYR A 43 -6.79 -2.23 -4.03
C TYR A 43 -5.73 -2.44 -2.94
N ALA A 44 -5.49 -3.68 -2.51
CA ALA A 44 -4.59 -3.97 -1.39
C ALA A 44 -3.30 -4.64 -1.85
N GLY A 45 -2.22 -3.90 -1.87
CA GLY A 45 -0.87 -4.45 -2.01
C GLY A 45 -0.38 -4.98 -0.67
N VAL A 46 -0.38 -6.29 -0.48
CA VAL A 46 0.02 -6.96 0.75
C VAL A 46 1.51 -7.29 0.70
N ARG A 47 2.30 -6.74 1.63
CA ARG A 47 3.74 -6.90 1.68
C ARG A 47 4.18 -7.43 3.04
N PRO A 48 4.24 -8.75 3.23
CA PRO A 48 4.77 -9.35 4.46
C PRO A 48 6.28 -9.13 4.54
N VAL A 49 6.73 -8.75 5.72
CA VAL A 49 8.15 -8.58 6.06
C VAL A 49 8.45 -9.39 7.31
N LYS A 50 9.37 -10.34 7.19
CA LYS A 50 9.70 -11.25 8.28
C LYS A 50 11.20 -11.50 8.36
N ALA A 51 11.75 -11.51 9.56
CA ALA A 51 13.08 -12.04 9.81
C ALA A 51 13.07 -13.57 9.81
N TYR A 52 13.91 -14.19 8.99
CA TYR A 52 14.03 -15.64 8.91
C TYR A 52 15.23 -16.14 9.69
N PRO A 53 15.15 -17.30 10.35
CA PRO A 53 16.28 -17.93 11.02
C PRO A 53 17.43 -18.15 10.02
N ASN A 54 18.66 -18.03 10.49
CA ASN A 54 19.88 -18.27 9.72
C ASN A 54 20.13 -17.32 8.53
N ILE A 55 19.38 -16.22 8.45
CA ILE A 55 19.65 -15.15 7.49
C ILE A 55 20.21 -13.95 8.24
N THR A 56 21.33 -13.40 7.77
CA THR A 56 21.95 -12.22 8.37
C THR A 56 20.98 -11.04 8.35
N ASN A 57 20.65 -10.54 9.54
CA ASN A 57 19.84 -9.34 9.66
C ASN A 57 20.68 -8.10 9.33
N ARG A 58 20.11 -7.15 8.61
CA ARG A 58 20.75 -5.87 8.28
C ARG A 58 20.71 -4.86 9.45
N LEU A 59 19.82 -5.07 10.39
CA LEU A 59 19.71 -4.25 11.60
C LEU A 59 20.55 -4.89 12.71
N SER A 60 21.34 -4.06 13.38
CA SER A 60 22.26 -4.51 14.45
C SER A 60 21.57 -4.87 15.76
N ASN A 61 20.30 -4.43 15.94
CA ASN A 61 19.55 -4.70 17.17
C ASN A 61 19.12 -6.17 17.26
N ASN A 62 19.30 -6.80 18.40
CA ASN A 62 18.92 -8.20 18.65
C ASN A 62 17.40 -8.45 18.47
N LEU A 63 16.56 -7.42 18.68
CA LEU A 63 15.12 -7.50 18.45
C LEU A 63 14.76 -7.61 16.98
N ALA A 64 15.69 -7.36 16.07
CA ALA A 64 15.47 -7.49 14.63
C ALA A 64 15.05 -8.91 14.21
N SER A 65 15.43 -9.94 14.99
CA SER A 65 14.96 -11.32 14.80
C SER A 65 13.46 -11.50 15.03
N LYS A 66 12.80 -10.54 15.70
CA LYS A 66 11.36 -10.57 16.00
C LYS A 66 10.52 -9.86 14.93
N ILE A 67 11.12 -9.32 13.89
CA ILE A 67 10.38 -8.65 12.80
C ILE A 67 9.45 -9.66 12.14
N ASP A 68 8.16 -9.35 12.20
CA ASP A 68 7.11 -10.07 11.50
C ASP A 68 5.90 -9.13 11.37
N LEU A 69 5.91 -8.31 10.34
CA LEU A 69 4.89 -7.29 10.09
C LEU A 69 4.37 -7.37 8.65
N VAL A 70 3.23 -6.74 8.39
CA VAL A 70 2.67 -6.63 7.05
C VAL A 70 2.42 -5.17 6.70
N ILE A 71 3.01 -4.69 5.61
CA ILE A 71 2.70 -3.39 5.06
C ILE A 71 1.58 -3.55 4.04
N LEU A 72 0.46 -2.89 4.30
CA LEU A 72 -0.65 -2.78 3.36
C LEU A 72 -0.59 -1.44 2.64
N ARG A 73 -0.61 -1.47 1.31
CA ARG A 73 -0.61 -0.27 0.48
C ARG A 73 -1.83 -0.27 -0.43
N GLU A 74 -2.59 0.82 -0.40
CA GLU A 74 -3.53 1.11 -1.47
C GLU A 74 -2.74 1.28 -2.79
N SER A 75 -3.20 0.65 -3.86
CA SER A 75 -2.42 0.51 -5.08
C SER A 75 -3.16 0.88 -6.36
N THR A 76 -4.38 1.46 -6.25
CA THR A 76 -5.25 1.85 -7.37
C THR A 76 -5.57 3.34 -7.41
N GLU A 77 -5.46 4.01 -6.27
CA GLU A 77 -5.74 5.44 -6.09
C GLU A 77 -4.49 6.23 -5.68
N GLY A 78 -4.65 7.35 -5.01
CA GLY A 78 -3.56 8.26 -4.71
C GLY A 78 -3.02 8.89 -5.99
N LEU A 79 -1.73 8.99 -6.13
CA LEU A 79 -1.06 9.48 -7.34
C LEU A 79 -1.12 8.48 -8.51
N PHE A 80 -1.41 7.20 -8.25
CA PHE A 80 -1.63 6.23 -9.32
C PHE A 80 -2.86 6.55 -10.18
N TYR A 81 -3.78 7.35 -9.65
CA TYR A 81 -4.96 7.78 -10.39
C TYR A 81 -4.61 8.51 -11.70
N SER A 82 -3.62 9.40 -11.70
CA SER A 82 -3.14 10.08 -12.91
C SER A 82 -2.05 9.31 -13.66
N ALA A 83 -1.25 8.51 -12.97
CA ALA A 83 -0.13 7.80 -13.59
C ALA A 83 -0.54 6.78 -14.67
N ALA A 84 -1.71 6.17 -14.57
CA ALA A 84 -2.16 5.14 -15.50
C ALA A 84 -2.90 5.70 -16.75
N VAL A 85 -3.32 6.95 -16.72
CA VAL A 85 -4.18 7.55 -17.77
C VAL A 85 -3.85 9.02 -17.94
N HIS A 86 -3.13 9.36 -19.02
CA HIS A 86 -2.68 10.73 -19.32
C HIS A 86 -3.79 11.79 -19.29
N ASN A 87 -4.99 11.48 -19.74
CA ASN A 87 -6.12 12.43 -19.70
C ASN A 87 -6.65 12.73 -18.28
N ARG A 88 -6.06 12.18 -17.23
CA ARG A 88 -6.36 12.53 -15.84
C ARG A 88 -5.38 13.55 -15.24
N CYS A 89 -4.39 13.97 -16.04
CA CYS A 89 -3.52 15.09 -15.69
C CYS A 89 -4.20 16.41 -16.09
N PRO A 90 -4.49 17.32 -15.15
CA PRO A 90 -5.20 18.57 -15.49
C PRO A 90 -4.35 19.54 -16.30
N VAL A 91 -3.04 19.51 -16.11
CA VAL A 91 -2.05 20.31 -16.82
C VAL A 91 -0.87 19.42 -17.19
N ASP A 92 -0.47 19.44 -18.44
CA ASP A 92 0.71 18.74 -18.96
C ASP A 92 1.26 19.50 -20.15
N ASN A 93 2.27 20.35 -19.91
CA ASN A 93 2.94 21.17 -20.92
C ASN A 93 4.40 21.46 -20.51
N ASP A 94 5.15 22.16 -21.35
CA ASP A 94 6.58 22.45 -21.13
C ASP A 94 6.87 23.32 -19.89
N ASN A 95 5.86 23.99 -19.32
CA ASN A 95 6.04 24.87 -18.17
C ASN A 95 5.49 24.27 -16.88
N GLU A 96 4.52 23.34 -16.95
CA GLU A 96 3.83 22.80 -15.78
C GLU A 96 3.25 21.41 -16.07
N VAL A 97 3.45 20.50 -15.12
CA VAL A 97 2.80 19.17 -15.09
C VAL A 97 2.15 18.97 -13.73
N GLN A 98 0.94 18.46 -13.72
CA GLN A 98 0.17 18.22 -12.50
C GLN A 98 -0.29 16.76 -12.42
N ASP A 99 -0.08 16.14 -11.26
CA ASP A 99 -0.69 14.86 -10.88
C ASP A 99 -1.81 15.04 -9.86
N ILE A 100 -2.89 14.28 -9.99
CA ILE A 100 -4.00 14.30 -9.03
C ILE A 100 -3.82 13.19 -8.00
N MET A 101 -3.77 13.56 -6.72
CA MET A 101 -3.91 12.60 -5.62
C MET A 101 -5.39 12.42 -5.28
N ARG A 102 -5.98 11.31 -5.72
CA ARG A 102 -7.38 10.96 -5.47
C ARG A 102 -7.48 9.87 -4.41
N ILE A 103 -8.34 10.07 -3.41
CA ILE A 103 -8.68 9.05 -2.38
C ILE A 103 -10.20 8.99 -2.29
N THR A 104 -10.79 7.80 -2.47
CA THR A 104 -12.23 7.60 -2.35
C THR A 104 -12.59 6.82 -1.09
N ARG A 105 -13.78 7.09 -0.55
CA ARG A 105 -14.31 6.39 0.61
C ARG A 105 -14.40 4.88 0.37
N LYS A 106 -14.99 4.49 -0.76
CA LYS A 106 -15.25 3.08 -1.10
C LYS A 106 -13.99 2.22 -1.06
N THR A 107 -12.91 2.69 -1.67
CA THR A 107 -11.64 1.94 -1.72
C THR A 107 -10.93 1.97 -0.36
N THR A 108 -10.96 3.12 0.31
CA THR A 108 -10.33 3.29 1.63
C THR A 108 -11.01 2.41 2.70
N GLU A 109 -12.34 2.34 2.73
CA GLU A 109 -13.07 1.45 3.64
C GLU A 109 -12.68 -0.02 3.42
N LYS A 110 -12.61 -0.47 2.16
CA LYS A 110 -12.17 -1.84 1.84
C LYS A 110 -10.77 -2.13 2.36
N LEU A 111 -9.84 -1.19 2.17
CA LEU A 111 -8.46 -1.36 2.64
C LEU A 111 -8.39 -1.43 4.17
N HIS A 112 -9.05 -0.52 4.86
CA HIS A 112 -9.04 -0.50 6.33
C HIS A 112 -9.72 -1.73 6.92
N ASP A 113 -10.86 -2.13 6.40
CA ASP A 113 -11.54 -3.37 6.84
C ASP A 113 -10.66 -4.60 6.62
N PHE A 114 -9.97 -4.66 5.49
CA PHE A 114 -9.02 -5.73 5.22
C PHE A 114 -7.86 -5.72 6.23
N ALA A 115 -7.30 -4.55 6.53
CA ALA A 115 -6.21 -4.41 7.51
C ALA A 115 -6.63 -4.89 8.90
N PHE A 116 -7.79 -4.47 9.39
CA PHE A 116 -8.29 -4.90 10.68
C PHE A 116 -8.62 -6.40 10.73
N LYS A 117 -9.22 -6.95 9.66
CA LYS A 117 -9.47 -8.40 9.56
C LYS A 117 -8.17 -9.20 9.55
N LEU A 118 -7.17 -8.74 8.82
CA LEU A 118 -5.85 -9.37 8.80
C LEU A 118 -5.17 -9.31 10.17
N ALA A 119 -5.19 -8.16 10.85
CA ALA A 119 -4.64 -8.01 12.19
C ALA A 119 -5.34 -8.94 13.20
N ARG A 120 -6.68 -9.09 13.10
CA ARG A 120 -7.45 -10.05 13.92
C ARG A 120 -7.01 -11.49 13.65
N GLN A 121 -6.83 -11.87 12.40
CA GLN A 121 -6.32 -13.19 12.02
C GLN A 121 -4.89 -13.42 12.50
N ARG A 122 -4.03 -12.39 12.46
CA ARG A 122 -2.68 -12.46 12.99
C ARG A 122 -2.68 -12.56 14.51
N LYS A 123 -3.51 -11.81 15.20
CA LYS A 123 -3.69 -11.87 16.66
C LYS A 123 -4.09 -13.27 17.14
N SER A 124 -4.99 -13.95 16.43
CA SER A 124 -5.38 -15.34 16.75
C SER A 124 -4.23 -16.34 16.61
N LYS A 125 -3.15 -15.96 15.91
CA LYS A 125 -1.91 -16.72 15.76
C LYS A 125 -0.78 -16.23 16.70
N GLY A 126 -1.12 -15.45 17.73
CA GLY A 126 -0.16 -14.96 18.73
C GLY A 126 0.66 -13.75 18.30
N LYS A 127 0.24 -13.01 17.25
CA LYS A 127 0.87 -11.74 16.87
C LYS A 127 0.29 -10.57 17.66
N ILE A 128 0.85 -9.37 17.46
CA ILE A 128 0.51 -8.18 18.25
C ILE A 128 -0.98 -7.81 18.13
N GLY A 129 -1.57 -7.95 16.93
CA GLY A 129 -2.95 -7.56 16.66
C GLY A 129 -3.14 -6.05 16.69
N LYS A 130 -2.30 -5.33 15.95
CA LYS A 130 -2.30 -3.86 15.88
C LYS A 130 -2.36 -3.39 14.42
N VAL A 131 -3.07 -2.30 14.17
CA VAL A 131 -3.09 -1.61 12.87
C VAL A 131 -2.65 -0.16 13.06
N THR A 132 -1.58 0.23 12.39
CA THR A 132 -1.12 1.61 12.35
C THR A 132 -1.52 2.26 11.02
N CYS A 133 -2.36 3.30 11.08
CA CYS A 133 -2.68 4.12 9.92
C CYS A 133 -1.51 5.04 9.60
N VAL A 134 -0.92 4.88 8.43
CA VAL A 134 0.22 5.68 7.98
C VAL A 134 -0.24 6.66 6.90
N ASP A 135 -0.04 7.94 7.15
CA ASP A 135 -0.54 9.01 6.28
C ASP A 135 0.28 10.31 6.40
N LYS A 136 -0.17 11.35 5.74
CA LYS A 136 0.34 12.72 5.86
C LYS A 136 -0.83 13.69 6.10
N ALA A 137 -1.71 13.36 7.04
CA ALA A 137 -2.95 14.07 7.34
C ALA A 137 -2.73 15.52 7.80
N ASN A 138 -1.56 15.84 8.34
CA ASN A 138 -1.20 17.21 8.74
C ASN A 138 -0.89 18.15 7.56
N VAL A 139 -0.72 17.62 6.35
CA VAL A 139 -0.36 18.40 5.15
C VAL A 139 -1.44 18.30 4.08
N PHE A 140 -1.93 17.09 3.76
CA PHE A 140 -2.82 16.84 2.64
C PHE A 140 -4.25 16.53 3.09
N ARG A 141 -5.23 17.25 2.52
CA ARG A 141 -6.66 17.02 2.79
C ARG A 141 -7.12 15.60 2.44
N SER A 142 -6.61 15.04 1.34
CA SER A 142 -6.90 13.66 0.94
C SER A 142 -6.37 12.64 1.96
N GLN A 143 -5.21 12.90 2.55
CA GLN A 143 -4.64 12.05 3.58
C GLN A 143 -5.38 12.22 4.93
N ALA A 144 -5.84 13.43 5.26
CA ALA A 144 -6.74 13.64 6.40
C ALA A 144 -8.07 12.88 6.23
N PHE A 145 -8.61 12.84 5.01
CA PHE A 145 -9.80 12.05 4.68
C PHE A 145 -9.54 10.54 4.83
N PHE A 146 -8.37 10.05 4.41
CA PHE A 146 -7.95 8.66 4.60
C PHE A 146 -7.94 8.28 6.09
N ARG A 147 -7.31 9.11 6.95
CA ARG A 147 -7.29 8.93 8.41
C ARG A 147 -8.68 8.97 9.03
N LYS A 148 -9.52 9.92 8.61
CA LYS A 148 -10.91 10.02 9.08
C LYS A 148 -11.67 8.71 8.87
N ILE A 149 -11.56 8.12 7.68
CA ILE A 149 -12.22 6.84 7.38
C ILE A 149 -11.63 5.71 8.23
N PHE A 150 -10.33 5.71 8.49
CA PHE A 150 -9.73 4.76 9.43
C PHE A 150 -10.36 4.84 10.81
N ASP A 151 -10.54 6.04 11.35
CA ASP A 151 -11.14 6.25 12.66
C ASP A 151 -12.62 5.86 12.69
N GLU A 152 -13.35 6.05 11.61
CA GLU A 152 -14.72 5.55 11.46
C GLU A 152 -14.78 4.02 11.42
N ARG A 153 -13.82 3.36 10.75
CA ARG A 153 -13.83 1.89 10.62
C ARG A 153 -13.34 1.15 11.86
N LYS A 154 -12.37 1.70 12.61
CA LYS A 154 -11.81 1.06 13.80
C LYS A 154 -12.86 0.75 14.88
N VAL A 155 -13.97 1.49 14.93
CA VAL A 155 -15.04 1.25 15.89
C VAL A 155 -15.71 -0.12 15.75
N ASN A 156 -15.57 -0.76 14.60
CA ASN A 156 -16.08 -2.11 14.34
C ASN A 156 -15.10 -3.23 14.76
N PHE A 157 -13.90 -2.85 15.27
CA PHE A 157 -12.80 -3.76 15.57
C PHE A 157 -12.18 -3.46 16.94
N HIS A 158 -13.03 -3.38 17.97
CA HIS A 158 -12.63 -3.05 19.35
C HIS A 158 -11.59 -3.98 19.95
N ASP A 159 -11.46 -5.19 19.42
CA ASP A 159 -10.49 -6.19 19.82
C ASP A 159 -9.09 -5.97 19.23
N ILE A 160 -8.93 -5.02 18.32
CA ILE A 160 -7.67 -4.71 17.65
C ILE A 160 -7.16 -3.34 18.06
N ASN A 161 -5.92 -3.29 18.51
CA ASN A 161 -5.25 -2.03 18.83
C ASN A 161 -5.00 -1.21 17.55
N SER A 162 -5.14 0.11 17.65
CA SER A 162 -4.90 0.97 16.49
C SER A 162 -4.31 2.32 16.89
N ASP A 163 -3.44 2.83 16.04
CA ASP A 163 -2.86 4.16 16.16
C ASP A 163 -2.62 4.82 14.79
N HIS A 164 -2.02 6.00 14.80
CA HIS A 164 -1.64 6.76 13.61
C HIS A 164 -0.15 7.09 13.64
N CYS A 165 0.45 7.16 12.46
CA CYS A 165 1.81 7.65 12.30
C CYS A 165 1.92 8.44 11.00
N TYR A 166 2.64 9.56 11.00
CA TYR A 166 2.99 10.23 9.75
C TYR A 166 4.02 9.42 8.97
N VAL A 167 3.91 9.44 7.66
CA VAL A 167 4.71 8.58 6.76
C VAL A 167 6.20 8.78 6.92
N ASP A 168 6.66 10.00 7.15
CA ASP A 168 8.07 10.33 7.40
C ASP A 168 8.58 9.75 8.73
N ALA A 169 7.79 9.86 9.80
CA ALA A 169 8.09 9.22 11.08
C ALA A 169 8.06 7.69 10.97
N MET A 170 7.09 7.14 10.24
CA MET A 170 7.01 5.70 10.01
C MET A 170 8.23 5.17 9.26
N ALA A 171 8.70 5.87 8.24
CA ALA A 171 9.91 5.47 7.51
C ALA A 171 11.12 5.33 8.44
N LEU A 172 11.26 6.25 9.41
CA LEU A 172 12.29 6.17 10.44
C LEU A 172 12.06 5.04 11.44
N ASN A 173 10.81 4.84 11.88
CA ASN A 173 10.46 3.81 12.84
C ASN A 173 10.66 2.40 12.27
N LEU A 174 10.41 2.19 10.99
CA LEU A 174 10.67 0.90 10.31
C LEU A 174 12.17 0.53 10.25
N ILE A 175 13.07 1.51 10.47
CA ILE A 175 14.50 1.26 10.61
C ILE A 175 14.88 1.08 12.09
N ARG A 176 14.30 1.90 12.99
CA ARG A 176 14.67 1.93 14.40
C ARG A 176 14.08 0.77 15.22
N ASN A 177 12.79 0.50 15.02
CA ASN A 177 12.03 -0.44 15.86
C ASN A 177 10.91 -1.17 15.09
N PRO A 178 11.21 -1.80 13.93
CA PRO A 178 10.21 -2.49 13.10
C PRO A 178 9.46 -3.62 13.82
N TRP A 179 10.03 -4.18 14.88
CA TRP A 179 9.42 -5.25 15.69
C TRP A 179 8.24 -4.79 16.57
N GLU A 180 7.94 -3.49 16.63
CA GLU A 180 6.78 -2.93 17.34
C GLU A 180 5.51 -2.87 16.46
N TYR A 181 5.63 -3.25 15.20
CA TYR A 181 4.53 -3.26 14.22
C TYR A 181 4.10 -4.70 13.89
N ASP A 182 2.82 -4.80 13.39
CA ASP A 182 2.20 -6.10 13.04
C ASP A 182 1.89 -6.25 11.56
#